data_647310ca66d11cf0a328e5c20924bf80
#
_entry.id   647310ca66d11cf0a328e5c20924bf80
#
_cell.length_a   1.000
_cell.length_b   1.000
_cell.length_c   1.000
_cell.angle_alpha   90.00
_cell.angle_beta   90.00
_cell.angle_gamma   90.00
#
_symmetry.space_group_name_H-M   'P 1'
#
loop_
_entity.id
_entity.type
_entity.pdbx_description
1 polymer ?
#
loop_
_entity_poly.entity_id
_entity_poly.type
_entity_poly.pdbx_seq_one_letter_code
_entity_poly.pdbx_strand_id
1 'polypeptide(L)' 'MEQKVLMVLRRVFKDATIDETCSQSNCKAWDSMNHLNLVVELEMEFGISLEPEEIARMVDYAAVVEIVKTKI' A
#
# COMPACT_ATOMS: atom_id res chain seq x y z
N MET A 1 -8.08 1.33 10.84
CA MET A 1 -6.76 1.07 10.25
C MET A 1 -6.85 0.71 8.77
N GLU A 2 -7.72 -0.22 8.39
CA GLU A 2 -7.91 -0.58 6.97
C GLU A 2 -8.38 0.60 6.13
N GLN A 3 -9.22 1.47 6.70
CA GLN A 3 -9.68 2.67 6.00
C GLN A 3 -8.50 3.58 5.65
N LYS A 4 -7.53 3.71 6.55
CA LYS A 4 -6.36 4.55 6.29
C LYS A 4 -5.50 3.95 5.19
N VAL A 5 -5.37 2.61 5.14
CA VAL A 5 -4.62 1.96 4.07
C VAL A 5 -5.28 2.24 2.73
N LEU A 6 -6.62 2.11 2.65
CA LEU A 6 -7.34 2.42 1.42
C LEU A 6 -7.13 3.87 1.00
N MET A 7 -7.18 4.80 1.97
CA MET A 7 -6.96 6.21 1.67
C MET A 7 -5.57 6.45 1.08
N VAL A 8 -4.56 5.78 1.64
CA VAL A 8 -3.20 5.90 1.12
C VAL A 8 -3.11 5.37 -0.31
N LEU A 9 -3.69 4.19 -0.56
CA LEU A 9 -3.69 3.62 -1.91
C LEU A 9 -4.37 4.56 -2.91
N ARG A 10 -5.55 5.08 -2.56
CA ARG A 10 -6.29 5.97 -3.43
C ARG A 10 -5.50 7.24 -3.73
N ARG A 11 -4.83 7.78 -2.72
CA ARG A 11 -4.03 8.99 -2.88
C ARG A 11 -2.81 8.75 -3.77
N VAL A 12 -2.07 7.67 -3.51
CA VAL A 12 -0.85 7.36 -4.26
C VAL A 12 -1.17 7.05 -5.71
N PHE A 13 -2.21 6.24 -5.94
CA PHE A 13 -2.57 5.82 -7.30
C PHE A 13 -3.53 6.78 -7.99
N LYS A 14 -3.98 7.83 -7.27
CA LYS A 14 -4.88 8.86 -7.81
C LYS A 14 -6.14 8.25 -8.40
N ASP A 15 -6.73 7.32 -7.68
CA ASP A 15 -7.91 6.58 -8.13
C ASP A 15 -8.83 6.34 -6.94
N ALA A 16 -9.92 7.12 -6.88
CA ALA A 16 -10.87 7.06 -5.77
C ALA A 16 -11.73 5.79 -5.79
N THR A 17 -11.67 5.00 -6.88
CA THR A 17 -12.47 3.79 -7.00
C THR A 17 -11.77 2.55 -6.43
N ILE A 18 -10.54 2.69 -5.96
CA ILE A 18 -9.79 1.57 -5.38
C ILE A 18 -10.50 1.04 -4.14
N ASP A 19 -10.61 -0.28 -4.04
CA ASP A 19 -11.21 -0.96 -2.90
C ASP A 19 -10.33 -2.13 -2.45
N GLU A 20 -10.88 -2.98 -1.60
CA GLU A 20 -10.12 -4.08 -1.00
C GLU A 20 -9.65 -5.15 -1.99
N THR A 21 -10.14 -5.11 -3.22
CA THR A 21 -9.71 -6.07 -4.25
C THR A 21 -8.51 -5.58 -5.05
N CYS A 22 -7.97 -4.41 -4.71
CA CYS A 22 -6.86 -3.82 -5.44
C CYS A 22 -5.59 -4.68 -5.31
N SER A 23 -4.93 -4.91 -6.45
CA SER A 23 -3.69 -5.66 -6.49
C SER A 23 -2.81 -5.13 -7.61
N GLN A 24 -1.54 -5.55 -7.61
CA GLN A 24 -0.64 -5.19 -8.71
C GLN A 24 -1.14 -5.71 -10.06
N SER A 25 -1.85 -6.84 -10.03
CA SER A 25 -2.30 -7.46 -11.27
C SER A 25 -3.53 -6.78 -11.88
N ASN A 26 -4.35 -6.08 -11.07
CA ASN A 26 -5.57 -5.45 -11.59
C ASN A 26 -5.56 -3.93 -11.54
N CYS A 27 -4.51 -3.32 -11.02
CA CYS A 27 -4.42 -1.87 -10.90
C CYS A 27 -3.20 -1.38 -11.69
N LYS A 28 -3.43 -0.75 -12.84
CA LYS A 28 -2.35 -0.29 -13.71
C LYS A 28 -1.44 0.74 -13.03
N ALA A 29 -2.01 1.54 -12.15
CA ALA A 29 -1.23 2.56 -11.46
C ALA A 29 -0.26 1.96 -10.44
N TRP A 30 -0.43 0.70 -10.07
CA TRP A 30 0.46 0.03 -9.12
C TRP A 30 1.66 -0.54 -9.86
N ASP A 31 2.49 0.36 -10.39
CA ASP A 31 3.73 0.00 -11.06
C ASP A 31 4.91 0.16 -10.09
N SER A 32 6.13 -0.05 -10.59
CA SER A 32 7.33 -0.03 -9.76
C SER A 32 7.52 1.32 -9.06
N MET A 33 7.29 2.41 -9.79
CA MET A 33 7.49 3.74 -9.23
C MET A 33 6.44 4.03 -8.16
N ASN A 34 5.17 3.75 -8.42
CA ASN A 34 4.12 4.00 -7.44
C ASN A 34 4.21 3.03 -6.26
N HIS A 35 4.80 1.84 -6.46
CA HIS A 35 5.07 0.94 -5.35
C HIS A 35 5.99 1.60 -4.33
N LEU A 36 7.05 2.28 -4.81
CA LEU A 36 7.95 3.01 -3.93
C LEU A 36 7.27 4.21 -3.30
N ASN A 37 6.42 4.92 -4.06
CA ASN A 37 5.63 6.02 -3.50
C ASN A 37 4.71 5.52 -2.40
N LEU A 38 4.10 4.36 -2.60
CA LEU A 38 3.24 3.74 -1.60
C LEU A 38 4.02 3.45 -0.31
N VAL A 39 5.23 2.91 -0.43
CA VAL A 39 6.07 2.63 0.74
C VAL A 39 6.30 3.90 1.54
N VAL A 40 6.71 4.98 0.89
CA VAL A 40 6.99 6.25 1.57
C VAL A 40 5.73 6.76 2.27
N GLU A 41 4.59 6.72 1.59
CA GLU A 41 3.34 7.22 2.16
C GLU A 41 2.89 6.39 3.36
N LEU A 42 3.03 5.07 3.28
CA LEU A 42 2.68 4.21 4.41
C LEU A 42 3.58 4.46 5.61
N GLU A 43 4.88 4.63 5.38
CA GLU A 43 5.81 4.91 6.46
C GLU A 43 5.45 6.23 7.14
N MET A 44 5.10 7.25 6.36
CA MET A 44 4.73 8.55 6.92
C MET A 44 3.38 8.50 7.64
N GLU A 45 2.41 7.82 7.04
CA GLU A 45 1.04 7.80 7.60
C GLU A 45 0.97 7.05 8.91
N PHE A 46 1.72 5.95 9.04
CA PHE A 46 1.64 5.08 10.21
C PHE A 46 2.86 5.19 11.13
N GLY A 47 3.87 5.98 10.76
CA GLY A 47 5.08 6.13 11.56
C GLY A 47 5.87 4.83 11.70
N ILE A 48 6.01 4.10 10.60
CA ILE A 48 6.65 2.78 10.59
C ILE A 48 7.81 2.76 9.60
N SER A 49 8.63 1.72 9.68
CA SER A 49 9.69 1.46 8.71
C SER A 49 9.46 0.10 8.07
N LEU A 50 9.53 0.03 6.74
CA LEU A 50 9.29 -1.19 5.99
C LEU A 50 10.61 -1.77 5.50
N GLU A 51 10.80 -3.08 5.74
CA GLU A 51 12.00 -3.79 5.31
C GLU A 51 11.88 -4.20 3.84
N PRO A 52 13.01 -4.40 3.14
CA PRO A 52 12.96 -4.78 1.73
C PRO A 52 12.11 -6.00 1.42
N GLU A 53 12.19 -7.05 2.26
CA GLU A 53 11.37 -8.25 2.03
C GLU A 53 9.89 -7.98 2.26
N GLU A 54 9.56 -7.06 3.14
CA GLU A 54 8.17 -6.67 3.35
C GLU A 54 7.64 -5.90 2.16
N ILE A 55 8.46 -5.00 1.62
CA ILE A 55 8.12 -4.22 0.43
C ILE A 55 7.84 -5.15 -0.75
N ALA A 56 8.67 -6.18 -0.90
CA ALA A 56 8.51 -7.14 -2.00
C ALA A 56 7.22 -7.96 -1.88
N ARG A 57 6.69 -8.14 -0.66
CA ARG A 57 5.48 -8.92 -0.46
C ARG A 57 4.19 -8.10 -0.59
N MET A 58 4.30 -6.79 -0.79
CA MET A 58 3.14 -5.91 -0.88
C MET A 58 2.55 -5.96 -2.28
N VAL A 59 1.86 -7.07 -2.59
CA VAL A 59 1.34 -7.32 -3.94
C VAL A 59 -0.15 -6.99 -4.09
N ASP A 60 -0.86 -6.80 -2.97
CA ASP A 60 -2.27 -6.45 -2.98
C ASP A 60 -2.63 -5.74 -1.68
N TYR A 61 -3.88 -5.25 -1.62
CA TYR A 61 -4.37 -4.54 -0.44
C TYR A 61 -4.25 -5.40 0.82
N ALA A 62 -4.65 -6.67 0.74
CA ALA A 62 -4.63 -7.55 1.90
C ALA A 62 -3.21 -7.72 2.47
N ALA A 63 -2.22 -7.87 1.59
CA ALA A 63 -0.82 -7.99 2.02
C ALA A 63 -0.35 -6.71 2.69
N VAL A 64 -0.72 -5.54 2.15
CA VAL A 64 -0.35 -4.25 2.73
C VAL A 64 -0.92 -4.14 4.16
N VAL A 65 -2.20 -4.45 4.32
CA VAL A 65 -2.85 -4.39 5.64
C VAL A 65 -2.14 -5.32 6.62
N GLU A 66 -1.86 -6.54 6.19
CA GLU A 66 -1.21 -7.54 7.04
C GLU A 66 0.16 -7.03 7.53
N ILE A 67 0.96 -6.50 6.61
CA ILE A 67 2.29 -6.00 6.94
C ILE A 67 2.20 -4.80 7.88
N VAL A 68 1.33 -3.85 7.60
CA VAL A 68 1.16 -2.67 8.45
C VAL A 68 0.75 -3.09 9.85
N LYS A 69 -0.16 -4.07 9.96
CA LYS A 69 -0.61 -4.55 11.28
C LYS A 69 0.53 -5.09 12.13
N THR A 70 1.54 -5.68 11.52
CA THR A 70 2.67 -6.21 12.29
C THR A 70 3.60 -5.12 12.79
N LYS A 71 3.44 -3.89 12.32
CA LYS A 71 4.34 -2.78 12.64
C LYS A 71 3.75 -1.80 13.66
N ILE A 72 2.44 -1.85 13.90
CA ILE A 72 1.78 -0.90 14.80
C ILE A 72 1.20 -1.56 16.04
#